data_3e1a02ef221dd95a24f8aff5331dcf7a
#
_entry.id   3e1a02ef221dd95a24f8aff5331dcf7a
#
_cell.length_a   1.000
_cell.length_b   1.000
_cell.length_c   1.000
_cell.angle_alpha   90.00
_cell.angle_beta   90.00
_cell.angle_gamma   90.00
#
_symmetry.space_group_name_H-M   'P 1'
#
loop_
_entity.id
_entity.type
_entity.pdbx_description
1 polymer ?
#
loop_
_entity_poly.entity_id
_entity_poly.type
_entity_poly.pdbx_seq_one_letter_code
_entity_poly.pdbx_strand_id
1 'polypeptide(L)'
;MEPIPVPQLVNPLSDNQEDDVSYTTGIGEGVSSLMSMEIDECIEIPESKARVLRGHESEVFICAWNPSRDLLASCSGDSTARIWDMSDANDNTSQLVLRHCIQKGGAEVPSNKDVTSLDWNCDGSFLATGSCDGYARIWKTDGRLTFTLGQHRGAIFVLKWNKNGNYLLSAGVDKTTIIWDALTGQCLQQFAFHNAPVLGAAWQDNQTFASCGVDKQILVCQLGRNEPIRTFKGHIDEVNAIEWCPQGQLLASCSKEVYTIKWSPTGPGSNNPNTNLILASASFDSTVRLWDVERDTCIHTLTKHTEPVNSVAFSPDGKNLATGGLDKCIYIWNTQTGQLVHSYRATGEIFEVCWNSRGTKVAASASDGSVIVLDL
;
A
#
# COMPACT_ATOMS: atom_id res chain seq x y z
N MET A 1 -1.80 -15.29 -25.62
CA MET A 1 -1.64 -14.53 -24.36
C MET A 1 -0.50 -13.56 -24.59
N GLU A 2 -0.73 -12.28 -24.57
CA GLU A 2 0.34 -11.29 -24.61
C GLU A 2 1.14 -11.36 -23.30
N PRO A 3 2.46 -11.15 -23.32
CA PRO A 3 3.27 -11.17 -22.10
C PRO A 3 2.83 -10.03 -21.16
N ILE A 4 2.69 -10.37 -19.88
CA ILE A 4 2.30 -9.43 -18.82
C ILE A 4 3.41 -8.38 -18.67
N PRO A 5 3.09 -7.08 -18.59
CA PRO A 5 4.09 -6.04 -18.44
C PRO A 5 4.88 -6.20 -17.15
N VAL A 6 6.19 -6.24 -17.27
CA VAL A 6 7.14 -6.23 -16.13
C VAL A 6 7.05 -4.86 -15.45
N PRO A 7 7.11 -4.75 -14.10
CA PRO A 7 7.24 -3.48 -13.41
C PRO A 7 8.45 -2.71 -13.94
N GLN A 8 8.27 -1.44 -14.30
CA GLN A 8 9.37 -0.63 -14.80
C GLN A 8 10.20 -0.07 -13.62
N LEU A 9 11.50 -0.32 -13.67
CA LEU A 9 12.48 0.24 -12.75
C LEU A 9 13.12 1.47 -13.37
N VAL A 10 13.16 2.56 -12.63
CA VAL A 10 13.77 3.80 -13.08
C VAL A 10 14.84 4.23 -12.09
N ASN A 11 16.06 4.39 -12.54
CA ASN A 11 17.15 4.94 -11.73
C ASN A 11 17.20 6.47 -11.90
N PRO A 12 16.85 7.27 -10.88
CA PRO A 12 16.76 8.71 -10.99
C PRO A 12 18.13 9.45 -10.98
N LEU A 13 19.26 8.73 -10.84
CA LEU A 13 20.57 9.36 -10.65
C LEU A 13 21.46 9.39 -11.89
N SER A 14 21.06 8.80 -13.04
CA SER A 14 21.84 8.90 -14.27
C SER A 14 21.48 10.16 -15.05
N ASP A 15 22.41 11.07 -15.21
CA ASP A 15 22.31 12.22 -16.10
C ASP A 15 22.34 11.79 -17.57
N ASN A 16 21.39 12.32 -18.33
CA ASN A 16 21.38 12.43 -19.79
C ASN A 16 21.71 11.16 -20.59
N GLN A 17 20.67 10.39 -20.92
CA GLN A 17 20.49 9.88 -22.29
C GLN A 17 19.10 9.29 -22.43
N GLU A 18 18.41 9.67 -23.51
CA GLU A 18 17.20 9.01 -24.02
C GLU A 18 17.65 7.65 -24.57
N ASP A 19 17.58 6.58 -23.75
CA ASP A 19 17.69 5.22 -24.24
C ASP A 19 16.38 4.49 -23.90
N ASP A 20 15.53 4.41 -24.91
CA ASP A 20 14.43 3.48 -25.00
C ASP A 20 15.01 2.04 -25.04
N VAL A 21 15.09 1.37 -23.91
CA VAL A 21 15.45 -0.03 -23.86
C VAL A 21 14.20 -0.88 -23.96
N SER A 22 13.84 -1.23 -25.18
CA SER A 22 12.86 -2.29 -25.47
C SER A 22 13.55 -3.64 -25.38
N TYR A 23 13.18 -4.49 -24.43
CA TYR A 23 13.67 -5.86 -24.35
C TYR A 23 12.74 -6.83 -25.08
N THR A 24 13.27 -7.49 -26.07
CA THR A 24 12.66 -8.61 -26.80
C THR A 24 12.84 -9.91 -26.04
N THR A 25 11.75 -10.67 -25.93
CA THR A 25 11.67 -11.99 -25.32
C THR A 25 12.46 -13.03 -26.12
N GLY A 26 13.47 -13.62 -25.51
CA GLY A 26 14.09 -14.85 -26.00
C GLY A 26 13.39 -16.09 -25.40
N ILE A 27 12.81 -16.91 -26.25
CA ILE A 27 12.25 -18.23 -25.89
C ILE A 27 13.43 -19.22 -25.80
N GLY A 28 13.67 -19.74 -24.60
CA GLY A 28 14.59 -20.84 -24.38
C GLY A 28 13.82 -22.08 -23.92
N GLU A 29 13.69 -23.09 -24.79
CA GLU A 29 13.26 -24.43 -24.41
C GLU A 29 14.38 -25.16 -23.67
N GLY A 30 14.06 -25.88 -22.60
CA GLY A 30 15.02 -26.79 -22.06
C GLY A 30 14.74 -27.42 -20.70
N VAL A 31 14.36 -28.70 -20.76
CA VAL A 31 14.62 -29.78 -19.80
C VAL A 31 13.70 -29.93 -18.61
N SER A 32 12.76 -30.88 -18.74
CA SER A 32 12.02 -31.50 -17.65
C SER A 32 12.97 -32.25 -16.70
N SER A 33 13.08 -31.82 -15.49
CA SER A 33 13.57 -32.60 -14.35
C SER A 33 12.35 -33.04 -13.55
N LEU A 34 12.12 -34.35 -13.52
CA LEU A 34 11.21 -34.99 -12.56
C LEU A 34 11.78 -34.79 -11.15
N MET A 35 11.31 -33.77 -10.45
CA MET A 35 11.48 -33.65 -9.01
C MET A 35 10.27 -34.25 -8.32
N SER A 36 10.54 -35.14 -7.36
CA SER A 36 9.61 -35.71 -6.40
C SER A 36 8.64 -34.65 -5.87
N MET A 37 7.33 -34.92 -6.00
CA MET A 37 6.28 -34.19 -5.29
C MET A 37 6.50 -34.43 -3.78
N GLU A 38 7.25 -33.55 -3.14
CA GLU A 38 7.02 -33.28 -1.72
C GLU A 38 5.69 -32.55 -1.68
N ILE A 39 4.71 -33.19 -1.07
CA ILE A 39 3.42 -32.57 -0.74
C ILE A 39 3.72 -31.53 0.30
N ASP A 40 3.88 -30.26 -0.12
CA ASP A 40 3.93 -29.12 0.78
C ASP A 40 2.62 -29.08 1.56
N GLU A 41 2.65 -29.52 2.81
CA GLU A 41 1.54 -29.34 3.74
C GLU A 41 1.41 -27.85 4.07
N CYS A 42 0.68 -27.12 3.24
CA CYS A 42 0.23 -25.78 3.53
C CYS A 42 -0.59 -25.84 4.86
N ILE A 43 -0.15 -25.14 5.88
CA ILE A 43 -0.86 -25.09 7.15
C ILE A 43 -2.01 -24.08 7.01
N GLU A 44 -3.23 -24.60 7.00
CA GLU A 44 -4.43 -23.76 7.11
C GLU A 44 -4.48 -23.16 8.53
N ILE A 45 -4.60 -21.83 8.60
CA ILE A 45 -4.70 -21.12 9.89
C ILE A 45 -6.07 -21.44 10.49
N PRO A 46 -6.13 -22.08 11.68
CA PRO A 46 -7.39 -22.40 12.31
C PRO A 46 -8.12 -21.12 12.78
N GLU A 47 -9.45 -21.18 12.85
CA GLU A 47 -10.28 -20.06 13.32
C GLU A 47 -9.86 -19.54 14.70
N SER A 48 -9.32 -20.39 15.56
CA SER A 48 -8.81 -20.02 16.89
C SER A 48 -7.60 -19.07 16.85
N LYS A 49 -6.90 -18.97 15.72
CA LYS A 49 -5.81 -18.05 15.46
C LYS A 49 -6.21 -16.87 14.55
N ALA A 50 -7.47 -16.79 14.17
CA ALA A 50 -8.04 -15.72 13.37
C ALA A 50 -9.04 -14.91 14.19
N ARG A 51 -8.81 -13.60 14.31
CA ARG A 51 -9.79 -12.70 14.91
C ARG A 51 -10.48 -11.91 13.80
N VAL A 52 -11.80 -11.96 13.79
CA VAL A 52 -12.63 -11.19 12.85
C VAL A 52 -13.22 -9.99 13.57
N LEU A 53 -12.68 -8.81 13.31
CA LEU A 53 -13.11 -7.55 13.88
C LEU A 53 -14.32 -7.04 13.10
N ARG A 54 -15.44 -6.88 13.77
CA ARG A 54 -16.68 -6.42 13.18
C ARG A 54 -17.11 -5.08 13.78
N GLY A 55 -17.73 -4.26 12.94
CA GLY A 55 -18.21 -2.96 13.37
C GLY A 55 -18.39 -1.98 12.22
N HIS A 56 -17.60 -2.08 11.15
CA HIS A 56 -17.89 -1.34 9.92
C HIS A 56 -19.18 -1.86 9.28
N GLU A 57 -19.94 -0.94 8.67
CA GLU A 57 -21.25 -1.20 8.06
C GLU A 57 -21.15 -1.29 6.52
N SER A 58 -19.96 -1.10 5.97
CA SER A 58 -19.65 -1.20 4.54
C SER A 58 -18.25 -1.77 4.36
N GLU A 59 -17.83 -1.92 3.09
CA GLU A 59 -16.50 -2.41 2.73
C GLU A 59 -15.38 -1.68 3.48
N VAL A 60 -14.37 -2.41 3.90
CA VAL A 60 -13.15 -1.86 4.49
C VAL A 60 -12.06 -1.81 3.43
N PHE A 61 -11.70 -0.60 2.99
CA PHE A 61 -10.76 -0.43 1.89
C PHE A 61 -9.31 -0.68 2.29
N ILE A 62 -8.89 -0.13 3.43
CA ILE A 62 -7.50 -0.17 3.88
C ILE A 62 -7.45 -0.49 5.37
N CYS A 63 -6.43 -1.25 5.77
CA CYS A 63 -6.02 -1.39 7.15
C CYS A 63 -4.50 -1.21 7.30
N ALA A 64 -4.07 -0.65 8.43
CA ALA A 64 -2.66 -0.42 8.72
C ALA A 64 -2.35 -0.55 10.21
N TRP A 65 -1.28 -1.27 10.54
CA TRP A 65 -0.77 -1.36 11.89
C TRP A 65 -0.04 -0.10 12.31
N ASN A 66 -0.25 0.30 13.55
CA ASN A 66 0.56 1.33 14.18
C ASN A 66 2.02 0.83 14.30
N PRO A 67 3.04 1.64 13.93
CA PRO A 67 4.43 1.19 13.92
C PRO A 67 5.01 0.91 15.31
N SER A 68 4.45 1.50 16.38
CA SER A 68 5.01 1.43 17.73
C SER A 68 4.13 0.74 18.78
N ARG A 69 2.83 0.55 18.49
CA ARG A 69 1.84 0.01 19.42
C ARG A 69 1.01 -1.08 18.76
N ASP A 70 0.40 -1.94 19.56
CA ASP A 70 -0.54 -2.97 19.09
C ASP A 70 -1.91 -2.36 18.77
N LEU A 71 -1.92 -1.32 17.91
CA LEU A 71 -3.12 -0.69 17.40
C LEU A 71 -3.23 -0.97 15.90
N LEU A 72 -4.42 -1.28 15.44
CA LEU A 72 -4.73 -1.44 14.02
C LEU A 72 -5.72 -0.34 13.62
N ALA A 73 -5.48 0.35 12.51
CA ALA A 73 -6.43 1.28 11.93
C ALA A 73 -7.09 0.66 10.71
N SER A 74 -8.37 1.01 10.47
CA SER A 74 -9.11 0.64 9.26
C SER A 74 -9.98 1.80 8.78
N CYS A 75 -10.27 1.86 7.48
CA CYS A 75 -11.17 2.86 6.89
C CYS A 75 -12.16 2.22 5.91
N SER A 76 -13.36 2.79 5.82
CA SER A 76 -14.50 2.15 5.18
C SER A 76 -15.40 3.11 4.41
N GLY A 77 -16.19 2.53 3.49
CA GLY A 77 -17.32 3.14 2.82
C GLY A 77 -18.46 3.55 3.76
N ASP A 78 -18.45 3.11 5.04
CA ASP A 78 -19.40 3.55 6.06
C ASP A 78 -19.12 4.99 6.58
N SER A 79 -18.21 5.72 5.98
CA SER A 79 -17.79 7.09 6.32
C SER A 79 -17.01 7.19 7.63
N THR A 80 -16.51 6.08 8.15
CA THR A 80 -15.72 6.06 9.38
C THR A 80 -14.34 5.45 9.14
N ALA A 81 -13.38 5.86 9.97
CA ALA A 81 -12.21 5.09 10.26
C ALA A 81 -12.32 4.53 11.69
N ARG A 82 -11.58 3.48 12.00
CA ARG A 82 -11.56 2.86 13.33
C ARG A 82 -10.14 2.59 13.77
N ILE A 83 -9.91 2.71 15.08
CA ILE A 83 -8.69 2.25 15.73
C ILE A 83 -9.09 1.10 16.66
N TRP A 84 -8.48 -0.06 16.44
CA TRP A 84 -8.69 -1.29 17.19
C TRP A 84 -7.51 -1.51 18.12
N ASP A 85 -7.78 -1.72 19.41
CA ASP A 85 -6.76 -2.08 20.39
C ASP A 85 -6.55 -3.61 20.36
N MET A 86 -5.38 -4.02 19.91
CA MET A 86 -4.99 -5.43 19.76
C MET A 86 -4.03 -5.89 20.86
N SER A 87 -3.86 -5.11 21.93
CA SER A 87 -2.96 -5.41 23.04
C SER A 87 -3.43 -6.58 23.92
N ASP A 88 -4.77 -6.74 24.05
CA ASP A 88 -5.35 -7.82 24.85
C ASP A 88 -5.54 -9.10 24.04
N ALA A 89 -5.09 -10.22 24.64
CA ALA A 89 -5.30 -11.58 24.10
C ALA A 89 -6.76 -12.06 24.23
N ASN A 90 -7.56 -11.44 25.09
CA ASN A 90 -8.97 -11.76 25.30
C ASN A 90 -9.82 -11.06 24.26
N ASP A 91 -10.88 -11.73 23.77
CA ASP A 91 -11.77 -11.31 22.66
C ASP A 91 -12.48 -9.94 22.82
N ASN A 92 -12.20 -9.18 23.84
CA ASN A 92 -12.82 -7.90 24.09
C ASN A 92 -11.99 -6.74 23.45
N THR A 93 -11.87 -6.79 22.11
CA THR A 93 -11.15 -5.76 21.36
C THR A 93 -11.90 -4.43 21.48
N SER A 94 -11.33 -3.48 22.20
CA SER A 94 -11.87 -2.13 22.24
C SER A 94 -11.63 -1.42 20.91
N GLN A 95 -12.62 -0.62 20.46
CA GLN A 95 -12.51 0.13 19.22
C GLN A 95 -12.88 1.60 19.44
N LEU A 96 -12.14 2.48 18.77
CA LEU A 96 -12.46 3.88 18.65
C LEU A 96 -13.01 4.17 17.27
N VAL A 97 -14.19 4.77 17.18
CA VAL A 97 -14.81 5.16 15.91
C VAL A 97 -14.51 6.61 15.60
N LEU A 98 -13.76 6.84 14.52
CA LEU A 98 -13.39 8.16 14.03
C LEU A 98 -14.42 8.62 12.98
N ARG A 99 -15.38 9.44 13.41
CA ARG A 99 -16.45 9.92 12.53
C ARG A 99 -16.00 11.15 11.76
N HIS A 100 -16.10 11.08 10.44
CA HIS A 100 -15.85 12.22 9.59
C HIS A 100 -17.06 13.15 9.61
N CYS A 101 -16.85 14.42 9.97
CA CYS A 101 -17.87 15.45 9.98
C CYS A 101 -17.44 16.64 9.09
N ILE A 102 -18.43 17.35 8.57
CA ILE A 102 -18.26 18.59 7.79
C ILE A 102 -19.07 19.72 8.39
N GLN A 103 -18.66 20.96 8.18
CA GLN A 103 -19.40 22.15 8.59
C GLN A 103 -20.50 22.47 7.58
N LYS A 104 -21.76 22.51 8.01
CA LYS A 104 -22.90 22.86 7.17
C LYS A 104 -23.83 23.80 7.93
N GLY A 105 -24.00 25.03 7.42
CA GLY A 105 -24.85 26.03 8.05
C GLY A 105 -24.45 26.41 9.48
N GLY A 106 -23.14 26.33 9.81
CA GLY A 106 -22.62 26.62 11.15
C GLY A 106 -22.70 25.46 12.15
N ALA A 107 -23.23 24.31 11.74
CA ALA A 107 -23.28 23.08 12.55
C ALA A 107 -22.35 22.01 11.98
N GLU A 108 -21.79 21.19 12.87
CA GLU A 108 -21.03 19.99 12.49
C GLU A 108 -22.01 18.86 12.21
N VAL A 109 -21.91 18.26 11.01
CA VAL A 109 -22.77 17.16 10.56
C VAL A 109 -21.90 16.02 10.00
N PRO A 110 -22.35 14.75 10.06
CA PRO A 110 -21.66 13.63 9.46
C PRO A 110 -21.39 13.87 7.97
N SER A 111 -20.19 13.53 7.51
CA SER A 111 -19.79 13.66 6.11
C SER A 111 -20.61 12.76 5.17
N ASN A 112 -20.95 11.55 5.61
CA ASN A 112 -21.61 10.49 4.81
C ASN A 112 -20.86 10.21 3.50
N LYS A 113 -19.54 10.29 3.51
CA LYS A 113 -18.65 10.02 2.37
C LYS A 113 -17.55 9.05 2.80
N ASP A 114 -17.24 8.14 1.90
CA ASP A 114 -16.26 7.09 2.12
C ASP A 114 -14.94 7.63 2.63
N VAL A 115 -14.33 6.90 3.55
CA VAL A 115 -12.95 7.11 4.00
C VAL A 115 -12.07 6.16 3.18
N THR A 116 -11.29 6.71 2.27
CA THR A 116 -10.63 5.97 1.18
C THR A 116 -9.16 5.71 1.41
N SER A 117 -8.55 6.41 2.33
CA SER A 117 -7.12 6.25 2.61
C SER A 117 -6.79 6.54 4.07
N LEU A 118 -5.74 5.89 4.56
CA LEU A 118 -5.18 6.13 5.88
C LEU A 118 -3.68 5.85 5.90
N ASP A 119 -2.99 6.50 6.83
CA ASP A 119 -1.58 6.24 7.10
C ASP A 119 -1.20 6.69 8.52
N TRP A 120 -0.34 5.93 9.20
CA TRP A 120 0.24 6.29 10.50
C TRP A 120 1.53 7.07 10.29
N ASN A 121 1.77 8.08 11.11
CA ASN A 121 3.09 8.71 11.12
C ASN A 121 4.16 7.78 11.73
N CYS A 122 5.43 8.12 11.55
CA CYS A 122 6.57 7.23 11.83
C CYS A 122 6.68 6.78 13.30
N ASP A 123 6.24 7.57 14.26
CA ASP A 123 6.25 7.24 15.69
C ASP A 123 4.91 6.63 16.19
N GLY A 124 3.90 6.59 15.32
CA GLY A 124 2.57 6.07 15.63
C GLY A 124 1.71 6.98 16.51
N SER A 125 2.09 8.23 16.72
CA SER A 125 1.33 9.18 17.55
C SER A 125 0.10 9.75 16.84
N PHE A 126 0.14 9.81 15.50
CA PHE A 126 -0.93 10.37 14.67
C PHE A 126 -1.34 9.40 13.55
N LEU A 127 -2.66 9.35 13.31
CA LEU A 127 -3.27 8.72 12.16
C LEU A 127 -3.81 9.81 11.23
N ALA A 128 -3.47 9.73 9.94
CA ALA A 128 -4.14 10.52 8.92
C ALA A 128 -5.21 9.68 8.21
N THR A 129 -6.34 10.28 7.88
CA THR A 129 -7.43 9.68 7.11
C THR A 129 -7.87 10.61 6.00
N GLY A 130 -8.10 10.10 4.80
CA GLY A 130 -8.57 10.83 3.62
C GLY A 130 -9.93 10.32 3.17
N SER A 131 -10.77 11.22 2.67
CA SER A 131 -12.15 10.89 2.33
C SER A 131 -12.58 11.43 0.97
N CYS A 132 -13.63 10.83 0.44
CA CYS A 132 -14.35 11.31 -0.73
C CYS A 132 -14.99 12.69 -0.53
N ASP A 133 -15.04 13.22 0.70
CA ASP A 133 -15.50 14.59 0.97
C ASP A 133 -14.44 15.66 0.63
N GLY A 134 -13.23 15.25 0.21
CA GLY A 134 -12.12 16.15 -0.12
C GLY A 134 -11.32 16.64 1.08
N TYR A 135 -11.59 16.13 2.27
CA TYR A 135 -10.86 16.49 3.48
C TYR A 135 -9.95 15.33 3.92
N ALA A 136 -8.73 15.68 4.29
CA ALA A 136 -7.90 14.83 5.12
C ALA A 136 -8.05 15.25 6.60
N ARG A 137 -7.92 14.29 7.50
CA ARG A 137 -8.03 14.53 8.95
C ARG A 137 -6.88 13.87 9.68
N ILE A 138 -6.37 14.55 10.71
CA ILE A 138 -5.30 14.04 11.55
C ILE A 138 -5.86 13.79 12.96
N TRP A 139 -5.69 12.56 13.43
CA TRP A 139 -6.22 12.05 14.68
C TRP A 139 -5.08 11.62 15.61
N LYS A 140 -5.27 11.77 16.90
CA LYS A 140 -4.44 11.11 17.92
C LYS A 140 -4.87 9.66 18.13
N THR A 141 -4.01 8.86 18.73
CA THR A 141 -4.30 7.46 19.03
C THR A 141 -5.47 7.25 20.00
N ASP A 142 -5.88 8.28 20.73
CA ASP A 142 -7.05 8.29 21.62
C ASP A 142 -8.36 8.70 20.91
N GLY A 143 -8.32 8.84 19.58
CA GLY A 143 -9.48 9.22 18.75
C GLY A 143 -9.78 10.70 18.67
N ARG A 144 -8.99 11.58 19.32
CA ARG A 144 -9.21 13.04 19.24
C ARG A 144 -8.76 13.57 17.88
N LEU A 145 -9.65 14.30 17.21
CA LEU A 145 -9.34 15.05 15.99
C LEU A 145 -8.39 16.20 16.31
N THR A 146 -7.28 16.28 15.60
CA THR A 146 -6.29 17.36 15.75
C THR A 146 -6.45 18.41 14.67
N PHE A 147 -6.56 17.99 13.41
CA PHE A 147 -6.71 18.87 12.25
C PHE A 147 -7.70 18.32 11.24
N THR A 148 -8.44 19.24 10.60
CA THR A 148 -9.20 18.99 9.37
C THR A 148 -8.54 19.79 8.25
N LEU A 149 -8.03 19.11 7.24
CA LEU A 149 -7.24 19.66 6.13
C LEU A 149 -8.10 19.68 4.88
N GLY A 150 -8.60 20.83 4.49
CA GLY A 150 -9.61 20.97 3.43
C GLY A 150 -9.17 21.92 2.33
N GLN A 151 -8.59 21.39 1.25
CA GLN A 151 -8.24 22.13 0.06
C GLN A 151 -8.48 21.36 -1.23
N HIS A 152 -8.62 20.02 -1.15
CA HIS A 152 -8.98 19.21 -2.29
C HIS A 152 -10.40 19.50 -2.76
N ARG A 153 -10.62 19.45 -4.07
CA ARG A 153 -11.92 19.65 -4.73
C ARG A 153 -12.58 18.33 -5.14
N GLY A 154 -12.13 17.22 -4.61
CA GLY A 154 -12.62 15.88 -4.90
C GLY A 154 -12.03 14.85 -3.94
N ALA A 155 -12.38 13.59 -4.16
CA ALA A 155 -11.96 12.47 -3.33
C ALA A 155 -10.43 12.40 -3.19
N ILE A 156 -9.96 12.14 -1.97
CA ILE A 156 -8.56 11.89 -1.66
C ILE A 156 -8.34 10.39 -1.74
N PHE A 157 -7.47 9.92 -2.65
CA PHE A 157 -7.14 8.51 -2.80
C PHE A 157 -5.84 8.12 -2.09
N VAL A 158 -4.95 9.08 -1.89
CA VAL A 158 -3.63 8.82 -1.33
C VAL A 158 -3.35 9.74 -0.16
N LEU A 159 -2.89 9.14 0.92
CA LEU A 159 -2.27 9.83 2.05
C LEU A 159 -0.96 9.13 2.40
N LYS A 160 0.11 9.89 2.56
CA LYS A 160 1.41 9.37 2.98
C LYS A 160 2.14 10.35 3.87
N TRP A 161 2.51 9.90 5.06
CA TRP A 161 3.44 10.62 5.92
C TRP A 161 4.86 10.53 5.38
N ASN A 162 5.62 11.61 5.51
CA ASN A 162 7.05 11.56 5.24
C ASN A 162 7.80 10.80 6.37
N LYS A 163 9.05 10.44 6.13
CA LYS A 163 9.86 9.64 7.06
C LYS A 163 10.02 10.27 8.45
N ASN A 164 10.02 11.60 8.54
CA ASN A 164 10.12 12.33 9.82
C ASN A 164 8.77 12.50 10.54
N GLY A 165 7.64 12.21 9.87
CA GLY A 165 6.31 12.37 10.45
C GLY A 165 5.87 13.82 10.66
N ASN A 166 6.54 14.79 10.03
CA ASN A 166 6.20 16.20 10.15
C ASN A 166 5.41 16.74 8.94
N TYR A 167 5.42 16.04 7.81
CA TYR A 167 4.66 16.39 6.62
C TYR A 167 3.74 15.25 6.19
N LEU A 168 2.53 15.65 5.80
CA LEU A 168 1.55 14.75 5.20
C LEU A 168 1.38 15.13 3.73
N LEU A 169 1.46 14.14 2.84
CA LEU A 169 1.15 14.26 1.42
C LEU A 169 -0.25 13.70 1.18
N SER A 170 -1.10 14.46 0.50
CA SER A 170 -2.42 14.01 0.03
C SER A 170 -2.54 14.18 -1.48
N ALA A 171 -3.27 13.28 -2.14
CA ALA A 171 -3.52 13.35 -3.58
C ALA A 171 -4.85 12.70 -3.95
N GLY A 172 -5.45 13.10 -5.09
CA GLY A 172 -6.73 12.52 -5.47
C GLY A 172 -7.29 12.96 -6.81
N VAL A 173 -8.62 12.91 -6.90
CA VAL A 173 -9.41 13.10 -8.11
C VAL A 173 -9.26 14.49 -8.72
N ASP A 174 -9.00 15.50 -7.92
CA ASP A 174 -8.81 16.88 -8.37
C ASP A 174 -7.47 17.12 -9.10
N LYS A 175 -6.70 16.05 -9.38
CA LYS A 175 -5.43 16.05 -10.12
C LYS A 175 -4.29 16.76 -9.41
N THR A 176 -4.45 17.03 -8.10
CA THR A 176 -3.46 17.73 -7.30
C THR A 176 -2.82 16.84 -6.26
N THR A 177 -1.59 17.18 -5.89
CA THR A 177 -0.92 16.69 -4.68
C THR A 177 -0.69 17.88 -3.76
N ILE A 178 -0.91 17.70 -2.46
CA ILE A 178 -0.77 18.76 -1.46
C ILE A 178 0.12 18.27 -0.33
N ILE A 179 1.07 19.10 0.07
CA ILE A 179 1.89 18.87 1.28
C ILE A 179 1.36 19.75 2.41
N TRP A 180 1.11 19.13 3.54
CA TRP A 180 0.62 19.74 4.76
C TRP A 180 1.66 19.68 5.87
N ASP A 181 1.79 20.75 6.62
CA ASP A 181 2.51 20.77 7.89
C ASP A 181 1.63 20.12 8.98
N ALA A 182 2.10 19.02 9.54
CA ALA A 182 1.34 18.26 10.51
C ALA A 182 1.31 18.88 11.91
N LEU A 183 2.18 19.85 12.19
CA LEU A 183 2.18 20.58 13.46
C LEU A 183 1.20 21.73 13.48
N THR A 184 0.98 22.36 12.33
CA THR A 184 0.14 23.56 12.20
C THR A 184 -1.18 23.29 11.47
N GLY A 185 -1.27 22.17 10.73
CA GLY A 185 -2.41 21.86 9.86
C GLY A 185 -2.49 22.74 8.60
N GLN A 186 -1.43 23.51 8.29
CA GLN A 186 -1.43 24.41 7.15
C GLN A 186 -0.98 23.72 5.86
N CYS A 187 -1.57 24.12 4.75
CA CYS A 187 -1.07 23.76 3.43
C CYS A 187 0.25 24.47 3.18
N LEU A 188 1.34 23.71 2.97
CA LEU A 188 2.64 24.26 2.62
C LEU A 188 2.75 24.51 1.12
N GLN A 189 2.31 23.56 0.31
CA GLN A 189 2.38 23.68 -1.14
C GLN A 189 1.38 22.73 -1.82
N GLN A 190 0.77 23.21 -2.90
CA GLN A 190 -0.08 22.44 -3.79
C GLN A 190 0.58 22.34 -5.17
N PHE A 191 0.61 21.13 -5.72
CA PHE A 191 1.16 20.82 -7.04
C PHE A 191 0.01 20.39 -7.95
N ALA A 192 -0.13 21.05 -9.09
CA ALA A 192 -1.22 20.84 -10.07
C ALA A 192 -0.63 20.54 -11.46
N PHE A 193 0.21 19.50 -11.53
CA PHE A 193 0.91 19.14 -12.76
C PHE A 193 0.30 17.95 -13.49
N HIS A 194 -0.51 17.13 -12.80
CA HIS A 194 -1.25 16.04 -13.42
C HIS A 194 -2.44 16.56 -14.24
N ASN A 195 -2.74 15.89 -15.36
CA ASN A 195 -3.88 16.22 -16.23
C ASN A 195 -5.12 15.35 -15.96
N ALA A 196 -4.97 14.33 -15.12
CA ALA A 196 -6.02 13.39 -14.72
C ALA A 196 -5.85 13.00 -13.23
N PRO A 197 -6.78 12.26 -12.62
CA PRO A 197 -6.69 11.85 -11.22
C PRO A 197 -5.37 11.21 -10.84
N VAL A 198 -4.88 11.53 -9.63
CA VAL A 198 -3.68 10.94 -9.05
C VAL A 198 -4.08 9.68 -8.30
N LEU A 199 -3.46 8.54 -8.64
CA LEU A 199 -3.76 7.23 -8.07
C LEU A 199 -2.74 6.78 -7.02
N GLY A 200 -1.50 7.24 -7.14
CA GLY A 200 -0.42 6.85 -6.23
C GLY A 200 0.54 7.99 -5.92
N ALA A 201 1.11 7.98 -4.73
CA ALA A 201 2.21 8.86 -4.35
C ALA A 201 3.10 8.21 -3.29
N ALA A 202 4.40 8.50 -3.35
CA ALA A 202 5.39 7.94 -2.45
C ALA A 202 6.52 8.94 -2.17
N TRP A 203 6.92 9.06 -0.90
CA TRP A 203 8.06 9.89 -0.51
C TRP A 203 9.38 9.20 -0.85
N GLN A 204 10.28 9.91 -1.52
CA GLN A 204 11.68 9.52 -1.70
C GLN A 204 12.47 9.80 -0.42
N ASP A 205 12.36 11.02 0.05
CA ASP A 205 12.96 11.54 1.27
C ASP A 205 11.97 12.47 2.02
N ASN A 206 12.45 13.33 2.91
CA ASN A 206 11.56 14.20 3.69
C ASN A 206 11.02 15.41 2.93
N GLN A 207 11.49 15.69 1.71
CA GLN A 207 11.09 16.85 0.92
C GLN A 207 10.72 16.49 -0.53
N THR A 208 11.16 15.33 -1.01
CA THR A 208 10.97 14.87 -2.40
C THR A 208 9.99 13.71 -2.43
N PHE A 209 9.05 13.75 -3.35
CA PHE A 209 8.08 12.68 -3.55
C PHE A 209 7.83 12.43 -5.04
N ALA A 210 7.34 11.25 -5.36
CA ALA A 210 6.80 10.94 -6.67
C ALA A 210 5.27 10.82 -6.59
N SER A 211 4.57 11.14 -7.68
CA SER A 211 3.14 10.92 -7.86
C SER A 211 2.86 10.32 -9.24
N CYS A 212 1.81 9.52 -9.35
CA CYS A 212 1.39 8.88 -10.59
C CYS A 212 -0.13 8.86 -10.73
N GLY A 213 -0.64 8.66 -11.94
CA GLY A 213 -2.08 8.65 -12.11
C GLY A 213 -2.56 8.22 -13.49
N VAL A 214 -3.83 8.54 -13.75
CA VAL A 214 -4.58 8.19 -14.95
C VAL A 214 -4.01 8.86 -16.22
N ASP A 215 -3.24 9.93 -16.07
CA ASP A 215 -2.55 10.59 -17.18
C ASP A 215 -1.30 9.85 -17.69
N LYS A 216 -1.03 8.65 -17.16
CA LYS A 216 0.07 7.75 -17.58
C LYS A 216 1.47 8.29 -17.27
N GLN A 217 1.57 9.33 -16.43
CA GLN A 217 2.81 9.99 -16.10
C GLN A 217 3.20 9.71 -14.64
N ILE A 218 4.50 9.77 -14.39
CA ILE A 218 5.06 9.81 -13.06
C ILE A 218 5.82 11.13 -12.93
N LEU A 219 5.50 11.89 -11.90
CA LEU A 219 6.08 13.19 -11.62
C LEU A 219 6.87 13.12 -10.33
N VAL A 220 8.13 13.53 -10.34
CA VAL A 220 8.93 13.71 -9.13
C VAL A 220 8.95 15.19 -8.79
N CYS A 221 8.45 15.53 -7.61
CA CYS A 221 8.31 16.90 -7.13
C CYS A 221 9.08 17.08 -5.80
N GLN A 222 9.47 18.31 -5.51
CA GLN A 222 10.16 18.68 -4.28
C GLN A 222 9.50 19.90 -3.64
N LEU A 223 9.33 19.86 -2.33
CA LEU A 223 8.85 21.01 -1.56
C LEU A 223 9.74 22.26 -1.82
N GLY A 224 9.10 23.38 -2.04
CA GLY A 224 9.77 24.64 -2.37
C GLY A 224 10.09 24.84 -3.86
N ARG A 225 9.82 23.86 -4.73
CA ARG A 225 9.95 24.01 -6.20
C ARG A 225 8.58 24.14 -6.86
N ASN A 226 8.51 24.99 -7.89
CA ASN A 226 7.27 25.27 -8.64
C ASN A 226 7.14 24.42 -9.92
N GLU A 227 8.05 23.51 -10.17
CA GLU A 227 8.07 22.61 -11.32
C GLU A 227 8.50 21.21 -10.89
N PRO A 228 8.06 20.15 -11.57
CA PRO A 228 8.57 18.80 -11.33
C PRO A 228 10.08 18.74 -11.57
N ILE A 229 10.81 18.03 -10.71
CA ILE A 229 12.24 17.77 -10.91
C ILE A 229 12.44 16.83 -12.10
N ARG A 230 11.55 15.84 -12.21
CA ARG A 230 11.55 14.84 -13.29
C ARG A 230 10.12 14.48 -13.68
N THR A 231 9.96 14.11 -14.94
CA THR A 231 8.72 13.57 -15.49
C THR A 231 9.07 12.31 -16.28
N PHE A 232 8.48 11.18 -15.90
CA PHE A 232 8.64 9.93 -16.64
C PHE A 232 7.37 9.65 -17.45
N LYS A 233 7.58 9.32 -18.73
CA LYS A 233 6.56 8.94 -19.71
C LYS A 233 6.99 7.64 -20.36
N GLY A 234 6.09 6.70 -20.50
CA GLY A 234 6.42 5.38 -21.06
C GLY A 234 5.29 4.37 -20.85
N HIS A 235 4.58 4.51 -19.73
CA HIS A 235 3.38 3.70 -19.53
C HIS A 235 2.31 4.01 -20.60
N ILE A 236 1.72 2.95 -21.16
CA ILE A 236 0.68 3.04 -22.19
C ILE A 236 -0.72 3.13 -21.60
N ASP A 237 -0.85 2.90 -20.29
CA ASP A 237 -2.10 2.96 -19.53
C ASP A 237 -1.89 3.69 -18.20
N GLU A 238 -2.95 3.84 -17.40
CA GLU A 238 -2.88 4.47 -16.08
C GLU A 238 -1.82 3.81 -15.20
N VAL A 239 -1.12 4.62 -14.41
CA VAL A 239 -0.12 4.13 -13.45
C VAL A 239 -0.82 3.94 -12.11
N ASN A 240 -1.01 2.67 -11.71
CA ASN A 240 -1.81 2.29 -10.55
C ASN A 240 -1.07 2.55 -9.22
N ALA A 241 0.21 2.22 -9.16
CA ALA A 241 1.02 2.39 -7.97
C ALA A 241 2.47 2.71 -8.30
N ILE A 242 3.10 3.41 -7.37
CA ILE A 242 4.55 3.69 -7.36
C ILE A 242 5.10 3.48 -5.95
N GLU A 243 6.32 3.04 -5.85
CA GLU A 243 6.99 2.90 -4.57
C GLU A 243 8.51 3.10 -4.71
N TRP A 244 9.10 3.88 -3.81
CA TRP A 244 10.55 4.01 -3.70
C TRP A 244 11.13 2.83 -2.92
N CYS A 245 12.27 2.32 -3.37
CA CYS A 245 13.01 1.35 -2.57
C CYS A 245 13.40 1.96 -1.20
N PRO A 246 13.74 1.14 -0.19
CA PRO A 246 14.06 1.65 1.16
C PRO A 246 15.13 2.74 1.20
N GLN A 247 16.08 2.71 0.26
CA GLN A 247 17.14 3.71 0.12
C GLN A 247 16.70 5.01 -0.60
N GLY A 248 15.55 4.99 -1.30
CA GLY A 248 15.11 6.10 -2.14
C GLY A 248 15.91 6.30 -3.43
N GLN A 249 16.65 5.28 -3.90
CA GLN A 249 17.46 5.35 -5.12
C GLN A 249 16.72 4.82 -6.35
N LEU A 250 15.85 3.83 -6.17
CA LEU A 250 15.07 3.22 -7.22
C LEU A 250 13.58 3.50 -7.01
N LEU A 251 12.90 3.86 -8.08
CA LEU A 251 11.45 4.01 -8.11
C LEU A 251 10.86 2.89 -8.97
N ALA A 252 9.98 2.08 -8.39
CA ALA A 252 9.18 1.12 -9.12
C ALA A 252 7.81 1.70 -9.45
N SER A 253 7.24 1.32 -10.60
CA SER A 253 5.90 1.71 -11.02
C SER A 253 5.19 0.54 -11.68
N CYS A 254 3.87 0.48 -11.56
CA CYS A 254 3.04 -0.52 -12.19
C CYS A 254 1.81 0.08 -12.86
N SER A 255 1.32 -0.61 -13.89
CA SER A 255 0.25 -0.13 -14.76
C SER A 255 -0.59 -1.30 -15.28
N LYS A 256 -1.75 -1.02 -15.85
CA LYS A 256 -2.63 -1.99 -16.50
C LYS A 256 -3.08 -3.10 -15.54
N GLU A 257 -2.63 -4.33 -15.80
CA GLU A 257 -3.04 -5.53 -15.05
C GLU A 257 -2.32 -5.71 -13.71
N VAL A 258 -1.26 -4.92 -13.44
CA VAL A 258 -0.57 -4.96 -12.15
C VAL A 258 -1.16 -3.91 -11.24
N TYR A 259 -1.82 -4.34 -10.15
CA TYR A 259 -2.51 -3.44 -9.24
C TYR A 259 -1.59 -2.75 -8.24
N THR A 260 -0.67 -3.51 -7.67
CA THR A 260 0.21 -3.00 -6.62
C THR A 260 1.57 -3.64 -6.67
N ILE A 261 2.53 -2.91 -6.15
CA ILE A 261 3.93 -3.31 -6.01
C ILE A 261 4.41 -2.96 -4.61
N LYS A 262 5.31 -3.77 -4.07
CA LYS A 262 5.96 -3.54 -2.78
C LYS A 262 7.42 -3.95 -2.82
N TRP A 263 8.28 -3.08 -2.28
CA TRP A 263 9.67 -3.41 -2.02
C TRP A 263 9.81 -4.23 -0.75
N SER A 264 10.71 -5.21 -0.77
CA SER A 264 11.11 -5.89 0.46
C SER A 264 11.83 -4.91 1.40
N PRO A 265 11.67 -5.06 2.73
CA PRO A 265 12.41 -4.27 3.72
C PRO A 265 13.84 -4.80 3.90
N THR A 266 14.53 -5.09 2.78
CA THR A 266 15.84 -5.75 2.71
C THR A 266 16.78 -4.93 1.84
N GLY A 267 18.05 -5.37 1.78
CA GLY A 267 19.09 -4.70 1.01
C GLY A 267 19.79 -3.57 1.77
N PRO A 268 20.84 -3.00 1.18
CA PRO A 268 21.64 -1.96 1.80
C PRO A 268 20.77 -0.78 2.30
N GLY A 269 21.04 -0.26 3.48
CA GLY A 269 20.30 0.87 4.08
C GLY A 269 18.95 0.52 4.70
N SER A 270 18.52 -0.75 4.69
CA SER A 270 17.36 -1.28 5.40
C SER A 270 17.75 -1.91 6.75
N ASN A 271 16.74 -2.36 7.52
CA ASN A 271 16.95 -3.14 8.74
C ASN A 271 17.52 -4.55 8.45
N ASN A 272 17.48 -5.01 7.20
CA ASN A 272 17.95 -6.32 6.74
C ASN A 272 19.00 -6.16 5.62
N PRO A 273 20.16 -5.55 5.88
CA PRO A 273 21.09 -5.08 4.84
C PRO A 273 21.80 -6.21 4.08
N ASN A 274 21.84 -7.42 4.65
CA ASN A 274 22.54 -8.58 4.08
C ASN A 274 21.65 -9.46 3.18
N THR A 275 20.40 -9.06 2.95
CA THR A 275 19.46 -9.76 2.08
C THR A 275 19.22 -8.95 0.82
N ASN A 276 19.13 -9.61 -0.34
CA ASN A 276 18.90 -8.94 -1.63
C ASN A 276 17.58 -8.14 -1.61
N LEU A 277 17.58 -7.05 -2.34
CA LEU A 277 16.39 -6.24 -2.56
C LEU A 277 15.46 -6.95 -3.55
N ILE A 278 14.23 -7.20 -3.12
CA ILE A 278 13.20 -7.88 -3.91
C ILE A 278 12.03 -6.93 -4.12
N LEU A 279 11.43 -6.95 -5.31
CA LEU A 279 10.17 -6.31 -5.59
C LEU A 279 9.07 -7.39 -5.72
N ALA A 280 7.94 -7.20 -5.05
CA ALA A 280 6.74 -8.00 -5.26
C ALA A 280 5.74 -7.24 -6.12
N SER A 281 5.06 -7.94 -7.04
CA SER A 281 3.95 -7.39 -7.83
C SER A 281 2.72 -8.28 -7.74
N ALA A 282 1.54 -7.68 -7.57
CA ALA A 282 0.25 -8.35 -7.56
C ALA A 282 -0.56 -7.98 -8.79
N SER A 283 -1.20 -8.97 -9.41
CA SER A 283 -1.78 -8.81 -10.75
C SER A 283 -3.22 -9.32 -10.85
N PHE A 284 -3.92 -8.75 -11.83
CA PHE A 284 -5.25 -9.19 -12.29
C PHE A 284 -5.22 -10.63 -12.84
N ASP A 285 -4.07 -11.12 -13.32
CA ASP A 285 -3.90 -12.50 -13.79
C ASP A 285 -3.90 -13.53 -12.67
N SER A 286 -4.23 -13.14 -11.44
CA SER A 286 -4.25 -13.98 -10.24
C SER A 286 -2.86 -14.46 -9.80
N THR A 287 -1.78 -13.90 -10.34
CA THR A 287 -0.44 -14.22 -9.92
C THR A 287 0.21 -13.12 -9.08
N VAL A 288 1.11 -13.52 -8.21
CA VAL A 288 2.07 -12.63 -7.56
C VAL A 288 3.46 -13.02 -8.01
N ARG A 289 4.28 -12.04 -8.36
CA ARG A 289 5.66 -12.30 -8.79
C ARG A 289 6.64 -11.62 -7.88
N LEU A 290 7.75 -12.31 -7.62
CA LEU A 290 8.90 -11.79 -6.90
C LEU A 290 10.05 -11.58 -7.88
N TRP A 291 10.65 -10.39 -7.84
CA TRP A 291 11.67 -9.94 -8.77
C TRP A 291 12.97 -9.65 -8.03
N ASP A 292 14.06 -10.26 -8.45
CA ASP A 292 15.41 -9.86 -8.04
C ASP A 292 15.85 -8.69 -8.94
N VAL A 293 15.92 -7.52 -8.34
CA VAL A 293 16.18 -6.27 -9.06
C VAL A 293 17.64 -6.14 -9.51
N GLU A 294 18.59 -6.75 -8.78
CA GLU A 294 20.00 -6.73 -9.14
C GLU A 294 20.29 -7.63 -10.35
N ARG A 295 19.51 -8.73 -10.46
CA ARG A 295 19.65 -9.71 -11.56
C ARG A 295 18.68 -9.47 -12.70
N ASP A 296 17.74 -8.55 -12.54
CA ASP A 296 16.67 -8.29 -13.52
C ASP A 296 15.90 -9.56 -13.90
N THR A 297 15.55 -10.38 -12.89
CA THR A 297 14.88 -11.66 -13.10
C THR A 297 13.68 -11.86 -12.18
N CYS A 298 12.64 -12.51 -12.70
CA CYS A 298 11.57 -13.06 -11.89
C CYS A 298 12.06 -14.33 -11.19
N ILE A 299 12.17 -14.29 -9.87
CA ILE A 299 12.66 -15.43 -9.08
C ILE A 299 11.54 -16.41 -8.71
N HIS A 300 10.32 -15.90 -8.47
CA HIS A 300 9.17 -16.74 -8.17
C HIS A 300 7.90 -16.19 -8.81
N THR A 301 7.04 -17.09 -9.30
CA THR A 301 5.67 -16.82 -9.69
C THR A 301 4.75 -17.64 -8.79
N LEU A 302 3.97 -16.96 -7.96
CA LEU A 302 3.08 -17.55 -6.97
C LEU A 302 1.67 -17.64 -7.57
N THR A 303 1.13 -18.85 -7.73
CA THR A 303 -0.07 -19.11 -8.56
C THR A 303 -1.25 -19.74 -7.79
N LYS A 304 -1.30 -19.57 -6.48
CA LYS A 304 -2.38 -20.19 -5.66
C LYS A 304 -3.71 -19.45 -5.72
N HIS A 305 -3.69 -18.11 -5.89
CA HIS A 305 -4.90 -17.32 -6.05
C HIS A 305 -5.66 -17.73 -7.31
N THR A 306 -6.98 -17.76 -7.24
CA THR A 306 -7.88 -18.12 -8.37
C THR A 306 -8.56 -16.90 -8.99
N GLU A 307 -8.47 -15.75 -8.35
CA GLU A 307 -9.04 -14.48 -8.75
C GLU A 307 -7.95 -13.38 -8.60
N PRO A 308 -8.16 -12.17 -9.15
CA PRO A 308 -7.21 -11.08 -9.04
C PRO A 308 -6.65 -10.83 -7.64
N VAL A 309 -5.35 -10.55 -7.57
CA VAL A 309 -4.66 -10.23 -6.32
C VAL A 309 -4.56 -8.73 -6.15
N ASN A 310 -5.16 -8.21 -5.08
CA ASN A 310 -5.24 -6.77 -4.83
C ASN A 310 -4.06 -6.23 -4.03
N SER A 311 -3.54 -7.02 -3.09
CA SER A 311 -2.55 -6.52 -2.15
C SER A 311 -1.48 -7.55 -1.82
N VAL A 312 -0.28 -7.03 -1.60
CA VAL A 312 0.89 -7.78 -1.11
C VAL A 312 1.61 -6.99 -0.04
N ALA A 313 2.16 -7.67 0.96
CA ALA A 313 2.95 -7.05 2.02
C ALA A 313 4.06 -7.98 2.50
N PHE A 314 5.28 -7.48 2.57
CA PHE A 314 6.40 -8.21 3.17
C PHE A 314 6.34 -8.16 4.70
N SER A 315 6.75 -9.24 5.34
CA SER A 315 7.05 -9.23 6.78
C SER A 315 8.22 -8.28 7.07
N PRO A 316 8.31 -7.72 8.30
CA PRO A 316 9.37 -6.75 8.65
C PRO A 316 10.81 -7.29 8.47
N ASP A 317 10.99 -8.60 8.56
CA ASP A 317 12.27 -9.28 8.32
C ASP A 317 12.49 -9.68 6.84
N GLY A 318 11.50 -9.46 5.98
CA GLY A 318 11.53 -9.77 4.55
C GLY A 318 11.45 -11.25 4.20
N LYS A 319 11.27 -12.16 5.18
CA LYS A 319 11.26 -13.61 4.94
C LYS A 319 9.94 -14.13 4.41
N ASN A 320 8.84 -13.45 4.73
CA ASN A 320 7.51 -13.84 4.33
C ASN A 320 6.82 -12.72 3.53
N LEU A 321 5.94 -13.12 2.63
CA LEU A 321 5.05 -12.24 1.89
C LEU A 321 3.61 -12.65 2.20
N ALA A 322 2.78 -11.71 2.64
CA ALA A 322 1.33 -11.87 2.70
C ALA A 322 0.72 -11.39 1.38
N THR A 323 -0.29 -12.11 0.87
CA THR A 323 -1.04 -11.75 -0.32
C THR A 323 -2.53 -11.87 -0.06
N GLY A 324 -3.34 -10.98 -0.63
CA GLY A 324 -4.78 -10.97 -0.51
C GLY A 324 -5.46 -10.68 -1.84
N GLY A 325 -6.52 -11.41 -2.16
CA GLY A 325 -7.21 -11.30 -3.44
C GLY A 325 -8.74 -11.39 -3.38
N LEU A 326 -9.36 -11.24 -4.54
CA LEU A 326 -10.82 -11.31 -4.69
C LEU A 326 -11.37 -12.73 -4.45
N ASP A 327 -10.52 -13.76 -4.49
CA ASP A 327 -10.85 -15.14 -4.13
C ASP A 327 -11.09 -15.34 -2.62
N LYS A 328 -11.07 -14.23 -1.84
CA LYS A 328 -11.27 -14.20 -0.38
C LYS A 328 -10.18 -14.89 0.43
N CYS A 329 -9.06 -15.20 -0.20
CA CYS A 329 -7.97 -15.91 0.44
C CYS A 329 -6.84 -14.96 0.84
N ILE A 330 -6.23 -15.28 1.98
CA ILE A 330 -4.98 -14.69 2.45
C ILE A 330 -3.95 -15.81 2.44
N TYR A 331 -2.85 -15.63 1.72
CA TYR A 331 -1.75 -16.57 1.66
C TYR A 331 -0.48 -15.95 2.22
N ILE A 332 0.29 -16.76 2.93
CA ILE A 332 1.62 -16.38 3.46
C ILE A 332 2.65 -17.25 2.76
N TRP A 333 3.59 -16.61 2.11
CA TRP A 333 4.61 -17.24 1.29
C TRP A 333 6.00 -17.03 1.89
N ASN A 334 6.86 -18.02 1.78
CA ASN A 334 8.28 -17.83 2.02
C ASN A 334 8.93 -17.16 0.80
N THR A 335 9.54 -16.01 0.99
CA THR A 335 10.10 -15.20 -0.11
C THR A 335 11.34 -15.81 -0.76
N GLN A 336 12.06 -16.66 -0.04
CA GLN A 336 13.29 -17.29 -0.51
C GLN A 336 13.01 -18.54 -1.34
N THR A 337 12.04 -19.35 -0.91
CA THR A 337 11.71 -20.62 -1.58
C THR A 337 10.51 -20.51 -2.54
N GLY A 338 9.70 -19.48 -2.42
CA GLY A 338 8.43 -19.34 -3.13
C GLY A 338 7.32 -20.27 -2.62
N GLN A 339 7.57 -21.02 -1.54
CA GLN A 339 6.63 -21.99 -1.01
C GLN A 339 5.52 -21.31 -0.20
N LEU A 340 4.31 -21.87 -0.28
CA LEU A 340 3.17 -21.46 0.53
C LEU A 340 3.35 -21.99 1.96
N VAL A 341 3.35 -21.09 2.95
CA VAL A 341 3.53 -21.44 4.37
C VAL A 341 2.18 -21.56 5.06
N HIS A 342 1.31 -20.55 4.91
CA HIS A 342 0.00 -20.52 5.53
C HIS A 342 -1.07 -20.05 4.56
N SER A 343 -2.32 -20.50 4.81
CA SER A 343 -3.51 -20.04 4.11
C SER A 343 -4.64 -19.75 5.09
N TYR A 344 -5.47 -18.79 4.74
CA TYR A 344 -6.73 -18.50 5.43
C TYR A 344 -7.78 -18.08 4.42
N ARG A 345 -9.01 -18.57 4.57
CA ARG A 345 -10.15 -18.19 3.73
C ARG A 345 -11.12 -17.32 4.51
N ALA A 346 -11.28 -16.10 4.08
CA ALA A 346 -12.21 -15.12 4.64
C ALA A 346 -13.65 -15.27 4.07
N THR A 347 -14.58 -14.50 4.62
CA THR A 347 -15.97 -14.40 4.13
C THR A 347 -16.12 -13.36 3.00
N GLY A 348 -15.34 -12.29 3.03
CA GLY A 348 -15.29 -11.23 2.02
C GLY A 348 -14.03 -11.26 1.17
N GLU A 349 -14.06 -10.56 0.02
CA GLU A 349 -12.91 -10.30 -0.83
C GLU A 349 -11.87 -9.44 -0.09
N ILE A 350 -10.59 -9.73 -0.28
CA ILE A 350 -9.52 -9.02 0.43
C ILE A 350 -9.05 -7.83 -0.40
N PHE A 351 -9.07 -6.64 0.19
CA PHE A 351 -8.61 -5.41 -0.46
C PHE A 351 -7.19 -5.02 -0.06
N GLU A 352 -6.82 -5.16 1.21
CA GLU A 352 -5.48 -4.83 1.70
C GLU A 352 -4.99 -5.90 2.68
N VAL A 353 -3.69 -6.17 2.70
CA VAL A 353 -3.01 -6.97 3.73
C VAL A 353 -1.83 -6.18 4.30
N CYS A 354 -1.58 -6.31 5.60
CA CYS A 354 -0.45 -5.64 6.25
C CYS A 354 0.06 -6.42 7.46
N TRP A 355 1.38 -6.34 7.69
CA TRP A 355 2.04 -6.96 8.84
C TRP A 355 2.15 -5.98 10.00
N ASN A 356 2.08 -6.49 11.23
CA ASN A 356 2.49 -5.72 12.39
C ASN A 356 4.02 -5.56 12.43
N SER A 357 4.50 -4.61 13.22
CA SER A 357 5.94 -4.29 13.31
C SER A 357 6.81 -5.45 13.83
N ARG A 358 6.21 -6.42 14.54
CA ARG A 358 6.90 -7.61 15.05
C ARG A 358 6.93 -8.78 14.08
N GLY A 359 6.17 -8.74 12.99
CA GLY A 359 6.05 -9.84 12.03
C GLY A 359 5.34 -11.08 12.57
N THR A 360 4.51 -10.93 13.61
CA THR A 360 3.77 -12.01 14.25
C THR A 360 2.29 -12.03 13.90
N LYS A 361 1.79 -10.97 13.28
CA LYS A 361 0.38 -10.84 12.90
C LYS A 361 0.26 -10.25 11.51
N VAL A 362 -0.73 -10.76 10.76
CA VAL A 362 -1.18 -10.18 9.50
C VAL A 362 -2.60 -9.67 9.70
N ALA A 363 -2.88 -8.42 9.29
CA ALA A 363 -4.23 -7.92 9.19
C ALA A 363 -4.65 -7.84 7.72
N ALA A 364 -5.94 -8.01 7.47
CA ALA A 364 -6.54 -7.86 6.15
C ALA A 364 -7.87 -7.12 6.25
N SER A 365 -8.12 -6.22 5.29
CA SER A 365 -9.41 -5.54 5.11
C SER A 365 -10.25 -6.27 4.08
N ALA A 366 -11.57 -6.34 4.30
CA ALA A 366 -12.46 -7.14 3.48
C ALA A 366 -13.72 -6.38 3.02
N SER A 367 -14.28 -6.86 1.90
CA SER A 367 -15.48 -6.31 1.26
C SER A 367 -16.76 -6.48 2.09
N ASP A 368 -16.78 -7.42 3.04
CA ASP A 368 -17.93 -7.69 3.91
C ASP A 368 -17.99 -6.82 5.17
N GLY A 369 -17.14 -5.79 5.25
CA GLY A 369 -17.06 -4.88 6.40
C GLY A 369 -16.22 -5.42 7.56
N SER A 370 -15.57 -6.57 7.41
CA SER A 370 -14.71 -7.14 8.44
C SER A 370 -13.24 -6.73 8.27
N VAL A 371 -12.51 -6.74 9.37
CA VAL A 371 -11.04 -6.72 9.39
C VAL A 371 -10.58 -8.02 10.04
N ILE A 372 -9.79 -8.79 9.34
CA ILE A 372 -9.27 -10.09 9.78
C ILE A 372 -7.87 -9.88 10.36
N VAL A 373 -7.59 -10.47 11.51
CA VAL A 373 -6.24 -10.50 12.11
C VAL A 373 -5.83 -11.94 12.34
N LEU A 374 -4.74 -12.35 11.71
CA LEU A 374 -4.18 -13.69 11.80
C LEU A 374 -2.95 -13.66 12.72
N ASP A 375 -2.93 -14.56 13.72
CA ASP A 375 -1.78 -14.82 14.56
C ASP A 375 -0.94 -15.96 13.93
N LEU A 376 0.33 -15.65 13.59
CA LEU A 376 1.25 -16.56 12.87
C LEU A 376 2.28 -17.22 13.78
#